data_f3b547ee3054ef62591a1f90e21f0334
#
_entry.id   f3b547ee3054ef62591a1f90e21f0334
#
_cell.length_a   1.000
_cell.length_b   1.000
_cell.length_c   1.000
_cell.angle_alpha   90.00
_cell.angle_beta   90.00
_cell.angle_gamma   90.00
#
_symmetry.space_group_name_H-M   'P 1'
#
loop_
_entity.id
_entity.type
_entity.pdbx_description
1 polymer ?
#
loop_
_entity_poly.entity_id
_entity_poly.type
_entity_poly.pdbx_seq_one_letter_code
_entity_poly.pdbx_strand_id
1 'polypeptide(L)'
;YITDNTEALEYRLKMIREAKEEVIVSTFDFNADTGGKDVMSALIEAAHRNVHVRLIVDGISGFLDMLGDPYFQALASTENIEVKVYNPVNLLKPWTMQARLHDKYVITDSSMYLLGGRNTTNLFLGVYGKHQNIDKEIFIYAKEGESASLKQLKAYFERVWELSDSKEYRCKKKTDRVQNSLKELEERYPKLEALYPDILKTWDWEARTVETAKVTLLSNPIEAKNKEPHMWYSVNQLLQTGKNAVICTPYI
;
A
#
# COMPACT_ATOMS: atom_id res chain seq x y z
N TYR A 1 2.89 -0.22 -16.73
CA TYR A 1 3.97 -0.48 -15.76
C TYR A 1 4.57 0.83 -15.31
N ILE A 2 4.76 0.98 -13.99
CA ILE A 2 5.39 2.14 -13.36
C ILE A 2 6.77 1.70 -12.87
N THR A 3 7.82 2.36 -13.37
CA THR A 3 9.21 2.05 -13.02
C THR A 3 9.91 3.20 -12.31
N ASP A 4 9.46 4.43 -12.52
CA ASP A 4 9.99 5.62 -11.86
C ASP A 4 9.38 5.82 -10.47
N ASN A 5 10.20 6.24 -9.50
CA ASN A 5 9.77 6.40 -8.11
C ASN A 5 8.92 7.66 -7.89
N THR A 6 9.14 8.70 -8.69
CA THR A 6 8.32 9.92 -8.65
C THR A 6 6.94 9.63 -9.23
N GLU A 7 6.90 8.99 -10.40
CA GLU A 7 5.65 8.54 -11.02
C GLU A 7 4.87 7.61 -10.07
N ALA A 8 5.56 6.69 -9.38
CA ALA A 8 4.93 5.79 -8.42
C ALA A 8 4.26 6.54 -7.25
N LEU A 9 4.86 7.63 -6.77
CA LEU A 9 4.25 8.49 -5.77
C LEU A 9 3.08 9.28 -6.36
N GLU A 10 3.24 9.90 -7.53
CA GLU A 10 2.19 10.68 -8.19
C GLU A 10 0.94 9.85 -8.47
N TYR A 11 1.08 8.60 -8.93
CA TYR A 11 -0.06 7.70 -9.11
C TYR A 11 -0.79 7.43 -7.79
N ARG A 12 -0.06 7.17 -6.69
CA ARG A 12 -0.69 7.00 -5.36
C ARG A 12 -1.46 8.24 -4.93
N LEU A 13 -0.82 9.40 -5.01
CA LEU A 13 -1.44 10.68 -4.63
C LEU A 13 -2.68 10.96 -5.48
N LYS A 14 -2.59 10.71 -6.79
CA LYS A 14 -3.70 10.92 -7.72
C LYS A 14 -4.87 9.98 -7.46
N MET A 15 -4.60 8.68 -7.32
CA MET A 15 -5.63 7.68 -7.00
C MET A 15 -6.35 8.01 -5.69
N ILE A 16 -5.58 8.31 -4.63
CA ILE A 16 -6.15 8.67 -3.32
C ILE A 16 -6.97 9.97 -3.40
N ARG A 17 -6.49 10.96 -4.16
CA ARG A 17 -7.21 12.21 -4.39
C ARG A 17 -8.55 11.99 -5.09
N GLU A 18 -8.63 11.09 -6.06
CA GLU A 18 -9.84 10.83 -6.83
C GLU A 18 -10.81 9.85 -6.16
N ALA A 19 -10.37 9.15 -5.11
CA ALA A 19 -11.19 8.23 -4.36
C ALA A 19 -12.43 8.92 -3.77
N LYS A 20 -13.59 8.25 -3.86
CA LYS A 20 -14.90 8.74 -3.42
C LYS A 20 -15.50 7.92 -2.30
N GLU A 21 -15.18 6.63 -2.23
CA GLU A 21 -15.77 5.68 -1.30
C GLU A 21 -14.73 5.06 -0.39
N GLU A 22 -13.66 4.50 -0.96
CA GLU A 22 -12.71 3.71 -0.22
C GLU A 22 -11.28 3.83 -0.74
N VAL A 23 -10.32 3.84 0.20
CA VAL A 23 -8.90 3.64 -0.08
C VAL A 23 -8.38 2.48 0.79
N ILE A 24 -7.81 1.47 0.15
CA ILE A 24 -7.13 0.36 0.83
C ILE A 24 -5.63 0.46 0.55
N VAL A 25 -4.82 0.39 1.59
CA VAL A 25 -3.36 0.33 1.49
C VAL A 25 -2.85 -0.89 2.23
N SER A 26 -2.09 -1.73 1.55
CA SER A 26 -1.30 -2.80 2.15
C SER A 26 0.17 -2.57 1.85
N THR A 27 1.02 -2.68 2.86
CA THR A 27 2.47 -2.51 2.68
C THR A 27 3.24 -3.32 3.73
N PHE A 28 4.41 -3.84 3.34
CA PHE A 28 5.30 -4.48 4.29
C PHE A 28 5.96 -3.44 5.20
N ASP A 29 6.51 -2.39 4.60
CA ASP A 29 7.24 -1.34 5.30
C ASP A 29 6.62 0.03 5.03
N PHE A 30 6.36 0.77 6.12
CA PHE A 30 5.81 2.11 6.09
C PHE A 30 6.53 2.98 7.11
N ASN A 31 7.28 3.97 6.63
CA ASN A 31 8.04 4.89 7.47
C ASN A 31 7.41 6.28 7.50
N ALA A 32 7.49 6.97 8.63
CA ALA A 32 7.11 8.38 8.73
C ALA A 32 8.23 9.30 8.20
N ASP A 33 8.91 8.89 7.12
CA ASP A 33 9.85 9.71 6.37
C ASP A 33 9.12 10.65 5.39
N THR A 34 9.84 11.32 4.49
CA THR A 34 9.22 12.31 3.60
C THR A 34 8.16 11.69 2.70
N GLY A 35 8.50 10.61 1.98
CA GLY A 35 7.57 9.93 1.07
C GLY A 35 6.41 9.26 1.80
N GLY A 36 6.67 8.67 2.97
CA GLY A 36 5.61 8.11 3.80
C GLY A 36 4.65 9.17 4.33
N LYS A 37 5.16 10.33 4.79
CA LYS A 37 4.32 11.46 5.21
C LYS A 37 3.50 12.05 4.06
N ASP A 38 4.01 12.01 2.83
CA ASP A 38 3.25 12.41 1.65
C ASP A 38 2.02 11.52 1.47
N VAL A 39 2.20 10.21 1.56
CA VAL A 39 1.08 9.26 1.50
C VAL A 39 0.14 9.44 2.69
N MET A 40 0.67 9.56 3.93
CA MET A 40 -0.17 9.80 5.12
C MET A 40 -1.04 11.05 4.97
N SER A 41 -0.48 12.15 4.47
CA SER A 41 -1.23 13.40 4.28
C SER A 41 -2.35 13.26 3.26
N ALA A 42 -2.11 12.51 2.17
CA ALA A 42 -3.15 12.22 1.18
C ALA A 42 -4.27 11.32 1.76
N LEU A 43 -3.92 10.34 2.61
CA LEU A 43 -4.90 9.48 3.28
C LEU A 43 -5.78 10.27 4.27
N ILE A 44 -5.19 11.20 5.03
CA ILE A 44 -5.92 12.07 5.96
C ILE A 44 -6.87 12.98 5.18
N GLU A 45 -6.42 13.55 4.08
CA GLU A 45 -7.27 14.40 3.23
C GLU A 45 -8.44 13.61 2.62
N ALA A 46 -8.21 12.38 2.15
CA ALA A 46 -9.27 11.50 1.69
C ALA A 46 -10.29 11.20 2.80
N ALA A 47 -9.83 10.92 4.01
CA ALA A 47 -10.69 10.68 5.17
C ALA A 47 -11.53 11.92 5.53
N HIS A 48 -10.98 13.13 5.43
CA HIS A 48 -11.72 14.38 5.61
C HIS A 48 -12.82 14.59 4.54
N ARG A 49 -12.68 13.99 3.36
CA ARG A 49 -13.74 13.93 2.34
C ARG A 49 -14.77 12.81 2.57
N ASN A 50 -14.74 12.15 3.74
CA ASN A 50 -15.56 10.99 4.09
C ASN A 50 -15.24 9.71 3.26
N VAL A 51 -14.05 9.60 2.72
CA VAL A 51 -13.57 8.36 2.12
C VAL A 51 -13.12 7.41 3.24
N HIS A 52 -13.57 6.15 3.19
CA HIS A 52 -13.16 5.14 4.16
C HIS A 52 -11.75 4.64 3.84
N VAL A 53 -10.79 4.86 4.75
CA VAL A 53 -9.40 4.48 4.58
C VAL A 53 -9.06 3.27 5.44
N ARG A 54 -8.56 2.21 4.84
CA ARG A 54 -8.09 1.02 5.54
C ARG A 54 -6.61 0.76 5.22
N LEU A 55 -5.78 0.78 6.25
CA LEU A 55 -4.34 0.56 6.15
C LEU A 55 -3.94 -0.70 6.91
N ILE A 56 -3.23 -1.62 6.27
CA ILE A 56 -2.58 -2.75 6.92
C ILE A 56 -1.08 -2.74 6.67
N VAL A 57 -0.31 -2.89 7.75
CA VAL A 57 1.17 -2.88 7.72
C VAL A 57 1.68 -4.16 8.37
N ASP A 58 2.82 -4.67 7.90
CA ASP A 58 3.46 -5.83 8.52
C ASP A 58 3.88 -5.57 9.97
N GLY A 59 3.87 -6.61 10.79
CA GLY A 59 4.18 -6.52 12.21
C GLY A 59 5.63 -6.12 12.52
N ILE A 60 6.59 -6.34 11.62
CA ILE A 60 7.97 -5.88 11.81
C ILE A 60 8.03 -4.37 11.68
N SER A 61 7.49 -3.79 10.60
CA SER A 61 7.38 -2.34 10.45
C SER A 61 6.50 -1.75 11.56
N GLY A 62 5.40 -2.42 11.92
CA GLY A 62 4.58 -2.03 13.05
C GLY A 62 5.36 -1.90 14.37
N PHE A 63 6.35 -2.74 14.58
CA PHE A 63 7.21 -2.70 15.76
C PHE A 63 8.35 -1.68 15.65
N LEU A 64 9.01 -1.62 14.50
CA LEU A 64 10.21 -0.78 14.31
C LEU A 64 9.87 0.69 14.04
N ASP A 65 8.80 0.94 13.28
CA ASP A 65 8.53 2.26 12.70
C ASP A 65 7.27 2.92 13.29
N MET A 66 6.24 2.11 13.62
CA MET A 66 4.96 2.66 14.06
C MET A 66 4.84 2.77 15.59
N LEU A 67 5.56 1.90 16.34
CA LEU A 67 5.39 1.84 17.80
C LEU A 67 5.86 3.14 18.46
N GLY A 68 4.90 3.91 19.00
CA GLY A 68 5.17 5.18 19.65
C GLY A 68 5.39 6.36 18.72
N ASP A 69 5.38 6.14 17.39
CA ASP A 69 5.52 7.21 16.42
C ASP A 69 4.24 8.09 16.38
N PRO A 70 4.37 9.42 16.49
CA PRO A 70 3.22 10.32 16.59
C PRO A 70 2.46 10.52 15.27
N TYR A 71 3.10 10.32 14.11
CA TYR A 71 2.44 10.44 12.81
C TYR A 71 1.51 9.25 12.54
N PHE A 72 1.94 8.03 12.88
CA PHE A 72 1.05 6.87 12.83
C PHE A 72 -0.07 6.95 13.85
N GLN A 73 0.19 7.51 15.04
CA GLN A 73 -0.86 7.76 16.02
C GLN A 73 -1.83 8.85 15.52
N ALA A 74 -1.36 9.88 14.85
CA ALA A 74 -2.18 10.90 14.21
C ALA A 74 -3.08 10.27 13.14
N LEU A 75 -2.51 9.47 12.23
CA LEU A 75 -3.24 8.73 11.21
C LEU A 75 -4.35 7.87 11.84
N ALA A 76 -4.00 7.02 12.83
CA ALA A 76 -4.96 6.14 13.52
C ALA A 76 -5.95 6.89 14.44
N SER A 77 -5.80 8.20 14.63
CA SER A 77 -6.74 9.03 15.40
C SER A 77 -7.70 9.83 14.53
N THR A 78 -7.48 9.80 13.23
CA THR A 78 -8.33 10.49 12.23
C THR A 78 -9.60 9.68 11.98
N GLU A 79 -10.74 10.34 11.96
CA GLU A 79 -12.01 9.71 11.64
C GLU A 79 -11.97 9.13 10.21
N ASN A 80 -12.69 8.05 9.96
CA ASN A 80 -12.71 7.30 8.71
C ASN A 80 -11.39 6.61 8.33
N ILE A 81 -10.40 6.55 9.24
CA ILE A 81 -9.17 5.77 9.03
C ILE A 81 -9.11 4.61 10.02
N GLU A 82 -9.00 3.41 9.48
CA GLU A 82 -8.71 2.19 10.23
C GLU A 82 -7.31 1.68 9.92
N VAL A 83 -6.54 1.37 10.96
CA VAL A 83 -5.19 0.84 10.83
C VAL A 83 -5.10 -0.51 11.51
N LYS A 84 -4.56 -1.50 10.80
CA LYS A 84 -4.22 -2.81 11.38
C LYS A 84 -2.74 -3.13 11.17
N VAL A 85 -2.20 -3.93 12.07
CA VAL A 85 -0.85 -4.50 12.00
C VAL A 85 -0.97 -6.00 11.90
N TYR A 86 -0.44 -6.58 10.82
CA TYR A 86 -0.45 -8.03 10.60
C TYR A 86 0.64 -8.70 11.44
N ASN A 87 0.26 -9.71 12.22
CA ASN A 87 1.12 -10.51 13.07
C ASN A 87 2.17 -9.66 13.84
N PRO A 88 1.71 -8.80 14.77
CA PRO A 88 2.60 -7.95 15.57
C PRO A 88 3.71 -8.75 16.23
N VAL A 89 4.90 -8.17 16.32
CA VAL A 89 6.06 -8.82 16.95
C VAL A 89 5.75 -9.18 18.40
N ASN A 90 5.91 -10.46 18.72
CA ASN A 90 5.77 -10.99 20.07
C ASN A 90 7.09 -11.61 20.53
N LEU A 91 7.85 -10.88 21.33
CA LEU A 91 9.16 -11.30 21.83
C LEU A 91 9.09 -12.58 22.70
N LEU A 92 7.92 -12.91 23.28
CA LEU A 92 7.71 -14.14 24.04
C LEU A 92 7.41 -15.34 23.13
N LYS A 93 7.09 -15.11 21.83
CA LYS A 93 6.78 -16.15 20.86
C LYS A 93 7.56 -15.92 19.56
N PRO A 94 8.91 -15.96 19.58
CA PRO A 94 9.73 -15.60 18.42
C PRO A 94 9.48 -16.47 17.19
N TRP A 95 9.00 -17.70 17.36
CA TRP A 95 8.63 -18.59 16.25
C TRP A 95 7.46 -18.09 15.41
N THR A 96 6.65 -17.15 15.90
CA THR A 96 5.57 -16.53 15.12
C THR A 96 6.08 -15.46 14.16
N MET A 97 7.31 -14.99 14.32
CA MET A 97 7.89 -13.90 13.53
C MET A 97 8.14 -14.25 12.05
N GLN A 98 8.07 -15.53 11.68
CA GLN A 98 8.29 -15.95 10.28
C GLN A 98 7.12 -15.68 9.34
N ALA A 99 5.90 -15.51 9.87
CA ALA A 99 4.75 -15.19 9.07
C ALA A 99 4.68 -13.67 8.87
N ARG A 100 5.01 -13.21 7.65
CA ARG A 100 5.08 -11.78 7.30
C ARG A 100 4.14 -11.45 6.17
N LEU A 101 3.53 -10.28 6.25
CA LEU A 101 2.76 -9.66 5.18
C LEU A 101 3.75 -8.91 4.26
N HIS A 102 4.03 -9.46 3.09
CA HIS A 102 4.98 -8.84 2.16
C HIS A 102 4.31 -8.20 0.95
N ASP A 103 3.01 -8.02 1.02
CA ASP A 103 2.20 -7.41 -0.04
C ASP A 103 2.38 -5.89 -0.07
N LYS A 104 2.32 -5.31 -1.27
CA LYS A 104 2.33 -3.87 -1.48
C LYS A 104 1.34 -3.53 -2.57
N TYR A 105 0.22 -2.96 -2.18
CA TYR A 105 -0.79 -2.48 -3.11
C TYR A 105 -1.59 -1.31 -2.54
N VAL A 106 -2.16 -0.55 -3.46
CA VAL A 106 -3.15 0.48 -3.17
C VAL A 106 -4.37 0.20 -4.03
N ILE A 107 -5.55 0.19 -3.43
CA ILE A 107 -6.84 0.07 -4.14
C ILE A 107 -7.63 1.34 -3.87
N THR A 108 -8.30 1.88 -4.89
CA THR A 108 -9.23 2.99 -4.72
C THR A 108 -10.57 2.65 -5.35
N ASP A 109 -11.60 2.77 -4.57
CA ASP A 109 -12.99 2.46 -4.93
C ASP A 109 -13.13 1.05 -5.54
N SER A 110 -13.94 0.94 -6.60
CA SER A 110 -14.09 -0.30 -7.37
C SER A 110 -13.53 -0.16 -8.79
N SER A 111 -12.53 0.71 -8.98
CA SER A 111 -12.06 1.09 -10.32
C SER A 111 -10.56 0.94 -10.56
N MET A 112 -9.72 1.06 -9.54
CA MET A 112 -8.27 1.13 -9.74
C MET A 112 -7.48 0.39 -8.66
N TYR A 113 -6.34 -0.16 -9.05
CA TYR A 113 -5.32 -0.58 -8.09
C TYR A 113 -3.90 -0.49 -8.64
N LEU A 114 -2.95 -0.25 -7.73
CA LEU A 114 -1.52 -0.45 -7.89
C LEU A 114 -1.10 -1.72 -7.16
N LEU A 115 -0.26 -2.54 -7.77
CA LEU A 115 0.32 -3.73 -7.15
C LEU A 115 1.78 -3.89 -7.59
N GLY A 116 2.70 -4.08 -6.65
CA GLY A 116 4.10 -4.26 -6.98
C GLY A 116 5.01 -4.50 -5.78
N GLY A 117 6.27 -4.11 -5.90
CA GLY A 117 7.28 -4.35 -4.88
C GLY A 117 7.58 -3.14 -3.98
N ARG A 118 7.07 -1.93 -4.29
CA ARG A 118 7.41 -0.71 -3.55
C ARG A 118 6.76 -0.63 -2.18
N ASN A 119 7.61 -0.48 -1.15
CA ASN A 119 7.19 -0.07 0.17
C ASN A 119 6.87 1.44 0.22
N THR A 120 6.24 1.88 1.29
CA THR A 120 5.86 3.29 1.48
C THR A 120 6.95 4.02 2.27
N THR A 121 8.09 4.24 1.61
CA THR A 121 9.30 4.86 2.18
C THR A 121 10.05 5.67 1.13
N ASN A 122 10.97 6.53 1.57
CA ASN A 122 11.87 7.32 0.70
C ASN A 122 12.75 6.46 -0.23
N LEU A 123 12.94 5.17 0.10
CA LEU A 123 13.70 4.26 -0.75
C LEU A 123 12.99 3.95 -2.06
N PHE A 124 11.66 4.06 -2.09
CA PHE A 124 10.82 3.61 -3.20
C PHE A 124 9.92 4.70 -3.79
N LEU A 125 9.71 5.81 -3.09
CA LEU A 125 8.77 6.84 -3.49
C LEU A 125 9.42 8.22 -3.58
N GLY A 126 9.11 8.95 -4.66
CA GLY A 126 9.59 10.31 -4.90
C GLY A 126 11.11 10.39 -5.13
N VAL A 127 11.67 11.57 -4.86
CA VAL A 127 13.10 11.88 -5.06
C VAL A 127 13.86 12.09 -3.75
N TYR A 128 13.34 11.63 -2.63
CA TYR A 128 13.76 12.04 -1.30
C TYR A 128 14.99 11.32 -0.75
N GLY A 129 15.29 10.13 -1.24
CA GLY A 129 16.41 9.34 -0.76
C GLY A 129 17.70 9.58 -1.54
N LYS A 130 18.85 9.58 -0.85
CA LYS A 130 20.17 9.56 -1.52
C LYS A 130 20.41 8.26 -2.28
N HIS A 131 19.85 7.18 -1.77
CA HIS A 131 19.83 5.86 -2.39
C HIS A 131 18.37 5.48 -2.59
N GLN A 132 18.03 5.10 -3.80
CA GLN A 132 16.69 4.67 -4.14
C GLN A 132 16.74 3.28 -4.76
N ASN A 133 15.78 2.46 -4.38
CA ASN A 133 15.55 1.18 -5.02
C ASN A 133 14.67 1.38 -6.25
N ILE A 134 15.03 0.71 -7.32
CA ILE A 134 14.20 0.63 -8.52
C ILE A 134 13.32 -0.62 -8.39
N ASP A 135 12.02 -0.43 -8.55
CA ASP A 135 11.05 -1.52 -8.56
C ASP A 135 10.02 -1.30 -9.66
N LYS A 136 9.21 -2.31 -9.91
CA LYS A 136 8.16 -2.25 -10.92
C LYS A 136 6.81 -2.49 -10.27
N GLU A 137 5.83 -1.69 -10.69
CA GLU A 137 4.44 -1.86 -10.30
C GLU A 137 3.56 -1.94 -11.54
N ILE A 138 2.46 -2.65 -11.40
CA ILE A 138 1.36 -2.59 -12.35
C ILE A 138 0.30 -1.64 -11.82
N PHE A 139 -0.21 -0.80 -12.71
CA PHE A 139 -1.43 -0.04 -12.49
C PHE A 139 -2.53 -0.68 -13.32
N ILE A 140 -3.66 -0.95 -12.70
CA ILE A 140 -4.85 -1.51 -13.35
C ILE A 140 -6.01 -0.54 -13.18
N TYR A 141 -6.64 -0.21 -14.30
CA TYR A 141 -7.85 0.60 -14.37
C TYR A 141 -8.99 -0.22 -14.95
N ALA A 142 -10.10 -0.29 -14.23
CA ALA A 142 -11.33 -0.96 -14.65
C ALA A 142 -12.36 0.09 -15.06
N LYS A 143 -12.44 0.38 -16.37
CA LYS A 143 -13.28 1.42 -16.95
C LYS A 143 -14.77 1.26 -16.62
N GLU A 144 -15.27 0.04 -16.72
CA GLU A 144 -16.70 -0.28 -16.55
C GLU A 144 -17.05 -0.70 -15.11
N GLY A 145 -16.19 -0.36 -14.16
CA GLY A 145 -16.32 -0.80 -12.78
C GLY A 145 -15.45 -2.02 -12.48
N GLU A 146 -15.79 -2.76 -11.45
CA GLU A 146 -14.94 -3.76 -10.83
C GLU A 146 -14.51 -4.90 -11.78
N SER A 147 -13.23 -4.94 -12.15
CA SER A 147 -12.65 -6.05 -12.92
C SER A 147 -12.53 -7.32 -12.07
N ALA A 148 -12.41 -8.50 -12.72
CA ALA A 148 -12.24 -9.76 -12.02
C ALA A 148 -10.99 -9.79 -11.12
N SER A 149 -9.88 -9.19 -11.56
CA SER A 149 -8.65 -9.10 -10.75
C SER A 149 -8.80 -8.16 -9.56
N LEU A 150 -9.53 -7.06 -9.71
CA LEU A 150 -9.82 -6.14 -8.60
C LEU A 150 -10.72 -6.81 -7.55
N LYS A 151 -11.77 -7.54 -7.99
CA LYS A 151 -12.60 -8.36 -7.09
C LYS A 151 -11.78 -9.36 -6.29
N GLN A 152 -10.88 -10.05 -6.97
CA GLN A 152 -9.99 -11.01 -6.33
C GLN A 152 -9.05 -10.35 -5.33
N LEU A 153 -8.49 -9.19 -5.65
CA LEU A 153 -7.59 -8.45 -4.76
C LEU A 153 -8.33 -7.91 -3.54
N LYS A 154 -9.53 -7.35 -3.71
CA LYS A 154 -10.38 -6.92 -2.60
C LYS A 154 -10.76 -8.10 -1.70
N ALA A 155 -11.21 -9.21 -2.28
CA ALA A 155 -11.53 -10.43 -1.52
C ALA A 155 -10.32 -11.01 -0.79
N TYR A 156 -9.12 -10.92 -1.37
CA TYR A 156 -7.87 -11.28 -0.72
C TYR A 156 -7.59 -10.35 0.48
N PHE A 157 -7.70 -9.03 0.30
CA PHE A 157 -7.53 -8.06 1.37
C PHE A 157 -8.50 -8.32 2.52
N GLU A 158 -9.80 -8.53 2.26
CA GLU A 158 -10.79 -8.79 3.31
C GLU A 158 -10.40 -10.02 4.15
N ARG A 159 -9.95 -11.10 3.51
CA ARG A 159 -9.50 -12.29 4.23
C ARG A 159 -8.28 -11.99 5.12
N VAL A 160 -7.30 -11.23 4.64
CA VAL A 160 -6.13 -10.82 5.44
C VAL A 160 -6.55 -9.88 6.58
N TRP A 161 -7.46 -8.95 6.29
CA TRP A 161 -7.97 -7.99 7.25
C TRP A 161 -8.71 -8.65 8.42
N GLU A 162 -9.49 -9.70 8.14
CA GLU A 162 -10.28 -10.43 9.15
C GLU A 162 -9.50 -11.53 9.89
N LEU A 163 -8.25 -11.79 9.51
CA LEU A 163 -7.42 -12.75 10.25
C LEU A 163 -7.28 -12.34 11.72
N SER A 164 -7.29 -13.34 12.60
CA SER A 164 -7.01 -13.13 14.02
C SER A 164 -5.61 -12.56 14.29
N ASP A 165 -4.70 -12.69 13.32
CA ASP A 165 -3.34 -12.16 13.37
C ASP A 165 -3.28 -10.67 12.97
N SER A 166 -4.30 -10.14 12.32
CA SER A 166 -4.43 -8.71 11.97
C SER A 166 -5.02 -7.94 13.14
N LYS A 167 -4.19 -7.21 13.86
CA LYS A 167 -4.55 -6.49 15.10
C LYS A 167 -4.74 -5.02 14.84
N GLU A 168 -5.78 -4.45 15.43
CA GLU A 168 -6.00 -3.01 15.37
C GLU A 168 -4.84 -2.23 15.99
N TYR A 169 -4.42 -1.20 15.27
CA TYR A 169 -3.51 -0.16 15.76
C TYR A 169 -4.32 1.09 16.08
N ARG A 170 -4.37 1.46 17.35
CA ARG A 170 -5.17 2.61 17.82
C ARG A 170 -4.29 3.64 18.49
N CYS A 171 -4.60 4.91 18.27
CA CYS A 171 -4.08 5.98 19.10
C CYS A 171 -4.69 5.89 20.50
N LYS A 172 -3.86 5.57 21.51
CA LYS A 172 -4.32 5.45 22.90
C LYS A 172 -4.58 6.81 23.55
N LYS A 173 -3.84 7.84 23.16
CA LYS A 173 -3.95 9.19 23.73
C LYS A 173 -3.53 10.24 22.71
N LYS A 174 -4.42 11.19 22.45
CA LYS A 174 -4.12 12.37 21.60
C LYS A 174 -3.29 13.38 22.40
N THR A 175 -1.98 13.14 22.48
CA THR A 175 -1.03 14.07 23.11
C THR A 175 -0.78 15.28 22.22
N ASP A 176 -0.21 16.36 22.77
CA ASP A 176 0.18 17.54 21.97
C ASP A 176 1.11 17.16 20.80
N ARG A 177 2.01 16.18 21.01
CA ARG A 177 2.88 15.66 19.98
C ARG A 177 2.10 15.01 18.83
N VAL A 178 1.07 14.22 19.14
CA VAL A 178 0.18 13.61 18.12
C VAL A 178 -0.62 14.67 17.39
N GLN A 179 -1.17 15.66 18.11
CA GLN A 179 -1.93 16.76 17.51
C GLN A 179 -1.04 17.61 16.58
N ASN A 180 0.18 17.93 17.00
CA ASN A 180 1.13 18.66 16.18
C ASN A 180 1.53 17.87 14.90
N SER A 181 1.69 16.54 15.04
CA SER A 181 1.96 15.68 13.88
C SER A 181 0.77 15.60 12.92
N LEU A 182 -0.46 15.55 13.43
CA LEU A 182 -1.65 15.63 12.61
C LEU A 182 -1.69 16.94 11.82
N LYS A 183 -1.51 18.06 12.51
CA LYS A 183 -1.47 19.38 11.88
C LYS A 183 -0.36 19.49 10.81
N GLU A 184 0.83 18.93 11.08
CA GLU A 184 1.91 18.91 10.08
C GLU A 184 1.49 18.12 8.82
N LEU A 185 0.82 16.97 8.98
CA LEU A 185 0.33 16.19 7.86
C LEU A 185 -0.78 16.90 7.08
N GLU A 186 -1.70 17.57 7.76
CA GLU A 186 -2.74 18.37 7.13
C GLU A 186 -2.16 19.55 6.33
N GLU A 187 -1.19 20.28 6.90
CA GLU A 187 -0.49 21.39 6.24
C GLU A 187 0.43 20.91 5.09
N ARG A 188 0.76 19.62 5.06
CA ARG A 188 1.62 19.03 4.04
C ARG A 188 0.88 18.82 2.72
N TYR A 189 -0.40 18.44 2.74
CA TYR A 189 -1.14 18.10 1.54
C TYR A 189 -1.21 19.25 0.51
N PRO A 190 -1.52 20.52 0.86
CA PRO A 190 -1.46 21.63 -0.07
C PRO A 190 -0.06 21.88 -0.67
N LYS A 191 1.00 21.55 0.08
CA LYS A 191 2.38 21.65 -0.43
C LYS A 191 2.68 20.55 -1.45
N LEU A 192 2.09 19.35 -1.29
CA LEU A 192 2.19 18.29 -2.28
C LEU A 192 1.50 18.67 -3.60
N GLU A 193 0.35 19.33 -3.53
CA GLU A 193 -0.34 19.83 -4.71
C GLU A 193 0.52 20.84 -5.49
N ALA A 194 1.28 21.68 -4.78
CA ALA A 194 2.22 22.60 -5.40
C ALA A 194 3.47 21.88 -5.97
N LEU A 195 3.95 20.83 -5.31
CA LEU A 195 5.12 20.07 -5.73
C LEU A 195 4.83 19.14 -6.90
N TYR A 196 3.64 18.55 -6.92
CA TYR A 196 3.14 17.62 -7.93
C TYR A 196 1.87 18.16 -8.61
N PRO A 197 1.95 19.27 -9.37
CA PRO A 197 0.76 19.94 -9.92
C PRO A 197 -0.03 19.08 -10.89
N ASP A 198 0.57 18.02 -11.44
CA ASP A 198 -0.11 17.08 -12.32
C ASP A 198 -1.21 16.30 -11.62
N ILE A 199 -1.13 16.08 -10.29
CA ILE A 199 -2.21 15.40 -9.55
C ILE A 199 -3.50 16.24 -9.51
N LEU A 200 -3.43 17.56 -9.75
CA LEU A 200 -4.60 18.45 -9.82
C LEU A 200 -5.32 18.38 -11.16
N LYS A 201 -4.63 17.96 -12.22
CA LYS A 201 -5.20 17.85 -13.55
C LYS A 201 -6.14 16.65 -13.63
N THR A 202 -7.10 16.69 -14.51
CA THR A 202 -7.87 15.50 -14.89
C THR A 202 -6.94 14.55 -15.65
N TRP A 203 -6.82 13.31 -15.17
CA TRP A 203 -6.10 12.28 -15.88
C TRP A 203 -7.04 11.45 -16.74
N ASP A 204 -6.67 11.27 -17.99
CA ASP A 204 -7.27 10.27 -18.84
C ASP A 204 -6.59 8.92 -18.53
N TRP A 205 -7.23 8.13 -17.66
CA TRP A 205 -6.71 6.83 -17.25
C TRP A 205 -6.62 5.82 -18.38
N GLU A 206 -7.52 5.93 -19.38
CA GLU A 206 -7.48 5.07 -20.57
C GLU A 206 -6.23 5.36 -21.42
N ALA A 207 -5.94 6.62 -21.67
CA ALA A 207 -4.74 7.01 -22.40
C ALA A 207 -3.43 6.64 -21.69
N ARG A 208 -3.47 6.41 -20.38
CA ARG A 208 -2.32 6.01 -19.56
C ARG A 208 -2.18 4.48 -19.41
N THR A 209 -3.07 3.72 -20.00
CA THR A 209 -3.12 2.25 -19.88
C THR A 209 -3.18 1.61 -21.26
N VAL A 210 -2.93 0.31 -21.28
CA VAL A 210 -3.08 -0.53 -22.48
C VAL A 210 -4.16 -1.55 -22.18
N GLU A 211 -5.12 -1.67 -23.08
CA GLU A 211 -6.18 -2.66 -22.94
C GLU A 211 -5.62 -4.08 -22.81
N THR A 212 -6.14 -4.83 -21.87
CA THR A 212 -5.78 -6.23 -21.67
C THR A 212 -7.01 -7.10 -21.46
N ALA A 213 -7.02 -8.26 -22.11
CA ALA A 213 -8.15 -9.18 -22.04
C ALA A 213 -8.24 -9.92 -20.69
N LYS A 214 -7.12 -10.10 -19.98
CA LYS A 214 -7.09 -10.90 -18.76
C LYS A 214 -5.95 -10.50 -17.84
N VAL A 215 -6.29 -10.28 -16.58
CA VAL A 215 -5.34 -10.18 -15.47
C VAL A 215 -5.72 -11.25 -14.43
N THR A 216 -4.75 -12.05 -14.00
CA THR A 216 -4.95 -13.09 -12.99
C THR A 216 -4.13 -12.78 -11.75
N LEU A 217 -4.77 -12.68 -10.61
CA LEU A 217 -4.11 -12.55 -9.32
C LEU A 217 -3.65 -13.93 -8.84
N LEU A 218 -2.40 -14.02 -8.41
CA LEU A 218 -1.84 -15.20 -7.74
C LEU A 218 -1.42 -14.80 -6.33
N SER A 219 -1.72 -15.65 -5.37
CA SER A 219 -1.31 -15.46 -3.97
C SER A 219 -0.89 -16.78 -3.33
N ASN A 220 0.02 -16.72 -2.38
CA ASN A 220 0.23 -17.80 -1.43
C ASN A 220 -0.91 -17.84 -0.40
N PRO A 221 -1.08 -18.96 0.33
CA PRO A 221 -1.98 -19.00 1.48
C PRO A 221 -1.63 -17.91 2.51
N ILE A 222 -2.66 -17.31 3.10
CA ILE A 222 -2.52 -16.19 4.04
C ILE A 222 -2.38 -16.62 5.50
N GLU A 223 -2.74 -17.86 5.81
CA GLU A 223 -2.67 -18.40 7.15
C GLU A 223 -1.21 -18.67 7.55
N ALA A 224 -0.78 -18.15 8.71
CA ALA A 224 0.58 -18.25 9.19
C ALA A 224 1.13 -19.69 9.29
N LYS A 225 0.25 -20.66 9.43
CA LYS A 225 0.61 -22.09 9.52
C LYS A 225 0.69 -22.79 8.15
N ASN A 226 0.09 -22.22 7.11
CA ASN A 226 0.12 -22.80 5.78
C ASN A 226 1.30 -22.23 5.00
N LYS A 227 2.25 -23.09 4.63
CA LYS A 227 3.48 -22.73 3.91
C LYS A 227 3.49 -23.21 2.45
N GLU A 228 2.33 -23.58 1.91
CA GLU A 228 2.22 -24.09 0.55
C GLU A 228 2.59 -22.99 -0.47
N PRO A 229 3.63 -23.17 -1.31
CA PRO A 229 4.13 -22.12 -2.19
C PRO A 229 3.37 -22.08 -3.53
N HIS A 230 2.09 -21.74 -3.51
CA HIS A 230 1.23 -21.73 -4.70
C HIS A 230 1.77 -20.82 -5.82
N MET A 231 2.33 -19.66 -5.46
CA MET A 231 2.95 -18.77 -6.46
C MET A 231 4.12 -19.45 -7.16
N TRP A 232 4.94 -20.19 -6.42
CA TRP A 232 6.07 -20.93 -7.00
C TRP A 232 5.60 -21.99 -8.00
N TYR A 233 4.56 -22.73 -7.70
CA TYR A 233 4.00 -23.71 -8.64
C TYR A 233 3.52 -23.06 -9.91
N SER A 234 2.82 -21.92 -9.81
CA SER A 234 2.33 -21.17 -10.96
C SER A 234 3.48 -20.62 -11.81
N VAL A 235 4.53 -20.06 -11.18
CA VAL A 235 5.72 -19.57 -11.88
C VAL A 235 6.44 -20.72 -12.58
N ASN A 236 6.63 -21.87 -11.92
CA ASN A 236 7.24 -23.04 -12.56
C ASN A 236 6.44 -23.52 -13.79
N GLN A 237 5.12 -23.56 -13.69
CA GLN A 237 4.27 -23.94 -14.82
C GLN A 237 4.44 -22.96 -16.00
N LEU A 238 4.49 -21.66 -15.74
CA LEU A 238 4.74 -20.64 -16.75
C LEU A 238 6.12 -20.81 -17.40
N LEU A 239 7.15 -21.07 -16.61
CA LEU A 239 8.51 -21.29 -17.11
C LEU A 239 8.61 -22.55 -17.98
N GLN A 240 7.90 -23.63 -17.62
CA GLN A 240 7.89 -24.87 -18.41
C GLN A 240 7.14 -24.74 -19.75
N THR A 241 6.16 -23.85 -19.82
CA THR A 241 5.36 -23.64 -21.03
C THR A 241 5.88 -22.50 -21.91
N GLY A 242 6.74 -21.64 -21.36
CA GLY A 242 7.31 -20.51 -22.07
C GLY A 242 8.48 -20.88 -22.97
N LYS A 243 8.62 -20.19 -24.11
CA LYS A 243 9.80 -20.32 -24.98
C LYS A 243 10.97 -19.45 -24.54
N ASN A 244 10.67 -18.30 -23.91
CA ASN A 244 11.64 -17.34 -23.40
C ASN A 244 11.13 -16.83 -22.05
N ALA A 245 12.04 -16.65 -21.11
CA ALA A 245 11.75 -16.06 -19.81
C ALA A 245 12.76 -14.96 -19.49
N VAL A 246 12.28 -13.85 -18.94
CA VAL A 246 13.11 -12.79 -18.34
C VAL A 246 12.75 -12.71 -16.87
N ILE A 247 13.74 -12.92 -16.01
CA ILE A 247 13.58 -12.89 -14.56
C ILE A 247 14.30 -11.65 -14.03
N CYS A 248 13.58 -10.80 -13.33
CA CYS A 248 14.13 -9.63 -12.65
C CYS A 248 13.89 -9.80 -11.15
N THR A 249 14.97 -10.00 -10.40
CA THR A 249 14.91 -10.16 -8.94
C THR A 249 16.18 -9.60 -8.31
N PRO A 250 16.10 -8.93 -7.15
CA PRO A 250 17.28 -8.51 -6.39
C PRO A 250 17.96 -9.69 -5.66
N TYR A 251 17.30 -10.84 -5.60
CA TYR A 251 17.79 -12.05 -4.90
C TYR A 251 17.87 -13.22 -5.88
N ILE A 252 19.06 -13.82 -6.00
CA ILE A 252 19.32 -15.06 -6.73
C ILE A 252 19.87 -16.09 -5.74
#